data_3779e80d4eb527cd5e98bd0beb7ec493
#
_entry.id   3779e80d4eb527cd5e98bd0beb7ec493
#
_cell.length_a   1.000
_cell.length_b   1.000
_cell.length_c   1.000
_cell.angle_alpha   90.00
_cell.angle_beta   90.00
_cell.angle_gamma   90.00
#
_symmetry.space_group_name_H-M   'P 1'
#
loop_
_entity.id
_entity.type
_entity.pdbx_description
1 polymer ?
#
loop_
_entity_poly.entity_id
_entity_poly.type
_entity_poly.pdbx_seq_one_letter_code
_entity_poly.pdbx_strand_id
1 'polypeptide(L)'
;MKANQFGRKGWTPERIENLSRKTFVITGTTSGTGFEAAKILLSKGAKVTMLNRNPKKSENTIHTLKQVLGNDILVSAITMDLSSQASVKKAAELVIANESKIDALICNAAIAQVPKQTFTEDGWESQMGTNHYGNFTLQALLYPLIEKSNGRIVTVGSMGYNLGIKTIQFDDINWDKNYTANGMYSQSKLAQIMSVYELQNRLQAAGKTNVKAYACHPGASKTSLIKTSGSLMTRFIWQIMKLSPLVQSAEKGAYPQLMCATEPKLDQTGFYGPTKNLNTVGPVGAHKLEPHAKDRAVAKRLWDLSEKETGITWNL
;
A
#
# COMPACT_ATOMS: atom_id res chain seq x y z
N MET A 1 23.60 -13.25 -7.53
CA MET A 1 22.32 -12.94 -6.82
C MET A 1 22.34 -13.69 -5.50
N LYS A 2 22.12 -13.02 -4.37
CA LYS A 2 21.92 -13.72 -3.09
C LYS A 2 20.72 -14.66 -3.25
N ALA A 3 20.82 -15.90 -2.75
CA ALA A 3 19.70 -16.85 -2.76
C ALA A 3 18.51 -16.23 -2.01
N ASN A 4 17.29 -16.46 -2.53
CA ASN A 4 16.08 -16.00 -1.85
C ASN A 4 16.03 -16.67 -0.47
N GLN A 5 15.97 -15.87 0.60
CA GLN A 5 15.96 -16.36 2.00
C GLN A 5 14.80 -17.33 2.29
N PHE A 6 13.78 -17.37 1.43
CA PHE A 6 12.65 -18.28 1.52
C PHE A 6 12.74 -19.47 0.54
N GLY A 7 13.93 -19.70 -0.05
CA GLY A 7 14.16 -20.79 -0.99
C GLY A 7 13.58 -20.58 -2.39
N ARG A 8 13.51 -21.65 -3.18
CA ARG A 8 13.09 -21.57 -4.60
C ARG A 8 11.65 -21.14 -4.82
N LYS A 9 10.75 -21.46 -3.89
CA LYS A 9 9.33 -21.06 -3.95
C LYS A 9 9.10 -19.60 -3.53
N GLY A 10 10.08 -18.98 -2.86
CA GLY A 10 9.91 -17.68 -2.23
C GLY A 10 9.01 -17.76 -0.99
N TRP A 11 8.61 -16.60 -0.49
CA TRP A 11 7.67 -16.54 0.62
C TRP A 11 6.24 -16.88 0.15
N THR A 12 5.52 -17.64 0.98
CA THR A 12 4.13 -18.05 0.71
C THR A 12 3.30 -17.95 2.00
N PRO A 13 1.94 -17.85 1.90
CA PRO A 13 1.05 -17.71 3.06
C PRO A 13 1.02 -18.91 4.02
N GLU A 14 1.56 -20.07 3.64
CA GLU A 14 1.73 -21.23 4.54
C GLU A 14 2.63 -20.89 5.73
N ARG A 15 3.51 -19.89 5.58
CA ARG A 15 4.38 -19.37 6.64
C ARG A 15 3.66 -18.52 7.68
N ILE A 16 2.44 -18.07 7.37
CA ILE A 16 1.64 -17.27 8.32
C ILE A 16 1.14 -18.22 9.41
N GLU A 17 1.58 -17.95 10.63
CA GLU A 17 1.11 -18.63 11.84
C GLU A 17 -0.33 -18.23 12.17
N ASN A 18 -0.88 -18.75 13.28
CA ASN A 18 -2.19 -18.35 13.78
C ASN A 18 -2.18 -16.85 14.15
N LEU A 19 -3.14 -16.11 13.61
CA LEU A 19 -3.29 -14.67 13.81
C LEU A 19 -4.45 -14.31 14.77
N SER A 20 -4.95 -15.28 15.55
CA SER A 20 -5.94 -14.99 16.58
C SER A 20 -5.46 -13.87 17.51
N ARG A 21 -6.32 -12.90 17.81
CA ARG A 21 -6.01 -11.68 18.59
C ARG A 21 -5.11 -10.65 17.87
N LYS A 22 -4.83 -10.83 16.55
CA LYS A 22 -4.13 -9.85 15.73
C LYS A 22 -5.12 -9.03 14.93
N THR A 23 -4.93 -7.72 14.91
CA THR A 23 -5.77 -6.75 14.19
C THR A 23 -5.03 -6.18 13.00
N PHE A 24 -5.64 -6.28 11.83
CA PHE A 24 -5.13 -5.72 10.57
C PHE A 24 -6.10 -4.68 10.03
N VAL A 25 -5.57 -3.54 9.62
CA VAL A 25 -6.32 -2.49 8.93
C VAL A 25 -5.81 -2.43 7.49
N ILE A 26 -6.72 -2.54 6.50
CA ILE A 26 -6.32 -2.64 5.08
C ILE A 26 -7.13 -1.66 4.24
N THR A 27 -6.47 -0.85 3.42
CA THR A 27 -7.13 0.03 2.47
C THR A 27 -7.38 -0.67 1.13
N GLY A 28 -8.58 -0.50 0.52
CA GLY A 28 -8.87 -0.97 -0.83
C GLY A 28 -9.04 -2.48 -0.96
N THR A 29 -9.93 -3.07 -0.18
CA THR A 29 -10.15 -4.53 -0.10
C THR A 29 -11.32 -5.04 -0.94
N THR A 30 -12.00 -4.19 -1.70
CA THR A 30 -13.18 -4.62 -2.48
C THR A 30 -12.85 -5.42 -3.75
N SER A 31 -11.57 -5.56 -4.09
CA SER A 31 -11.10 -6.37 -5.22
C SER A 31 -9.58 -6.55 -5.20
N GLY A 32 -9.06 -7.42 -6.08
CA GLY A 32 -7.63 -7.55 -6.36
C GLY A 32 -6.80 -7.98 -5.16
N THR A 33 -5.59 -7.43 -5.06
CA THR A 33 -4.61 -7.82 -4.02
C THR A 33 -5.08 -7.53 -2.60
N GLY A 34 -5.85 -6.45 -2.40
CA GLY A 34 -6.41 -6.11 -1.09
C GLY A 34 -7.48 -7.11 -0.62
N PHE A 35 -8.36 -7.57 -1.53
CA PHE A 35 -9.34 -8.62 -1.24
C PHE A 35 -8.66 -9.93 -0.85
N GLU A 36 -7.67 -10.36 -1.62
CA GLU A 36 -6.94 -11.60 -1.36
C GLU A 36 -6.13 -11.52 -0.05
N ALA A 37 -5.55 -10.35 0.24
CA ALA A 37 -4.87 -10.15 1.53
C ALA A 37 -5.84 -10.25 2.71
N ALA A 38 -6.99 -9.60 2.64
CA ALA A 38 -8.02 -9.70 3.68
C ALA A 38 -8.50 -11.15 3.87
N LYS A 39 -8.78 -11.85 2.76
CA LYS A 39 -9.21 -13.27 2.78
C LYS A 39 -8.18 -14.17 3.47
N ILE A 40 -6.90 -14.05 3.11
CA ILE A 40 -5.83 -14.87 3.69
C ILE A 40 -5.64 -14.55 5.18
N LEU A 41 -5.64 -13.28 5.58
CA LEU A 41 -5.51 -12.93 7.00
C LEU A 41 -6.69 -13.44 7.83
N LEU A 42 -7.91 -13.31 7.34
CA LEU A 42 -9.12 -13.83 7.99
C LEU A 42 -9.08 -15.36 8.12
N SER A 43 -8.63 -16.08 7.07
CA SER A 43 -8.48 -17.55 7.13
C SER A 43 -7.45 -18.03 8.16
N LYS A 44 -6.56 -17.14 8.61
CA LYS A 44 -5.58 -17.37 9.68
C LYS A 44 -6.07 -16.91 11.07
N GLY A 45 -7.33 -16.51 11.18
CA GLY A 45 -7.96 -16.11 12.45
C GLY A 45 -7.79 -14.64 12.83
N ALA A 46 -7.25 -13.79 11.93
CA ALA A 46 -7.09 -12.36 12.19
C ALA A 46 -8.43 -11.62 12.27
N LYS A 47 -8.45 -10.50 13.02
CA LYS A 47 -9.45 -9.45 12.86
C LYS A 47 -9.02 -8.51 11.74
N VAL A 48 -9.90 -8.21 10.79
CA VAL A 48 -9.62 -7.32 9.65
C VAL A 48 -10.64 -6.19 9.59
N THR A 49 -10.16 -4.94 9.69
CA THR A 49 -10.93 -3.72 9.44
C THR A 49 -10.58 -3.19 8.05
N MET A 50 -11.54 -3.19 7.16
CA MET A 50 -11.41 -2.78 5.77
C MET A 50 -11.74 -1.29 5.60
N LEU A 51 -10.84 -0.52 4.98
CA LEU A 51 -11.06 0.89 4.66
C LEU A 51 -11.30 1.03 3.15
N ASN A 52 -12.53 1.34 2.74
CA ASN A 52 -12.95 1.35 1.35
C ASN A 52 -13.83 2.54 1.03
N ARG A 53 -13.72 3.08 -0.20
CA ARG A 53 -14.49 4.24 -0.63
C ARG A 53 -15.99 3.96 -0.81
N ASN A 54 -16.36 2.77 -1.23
CA ASN A 54 -17.74 2.44 -1.58
C ASN A 54 -18.36 1.48 -0.56
N PRO A 55 -19.34 1.92 0.25
CA PRO A 55 -19.95 1.10 1.30
C PRO A 55 -20.67 -0.13 0.75
N LYS A 56 -21.40 0.00 -0.36
CA LYS A 56 -22.12 -1.12 -0.99
C LYS A 56 -21.17 -2.22 -1.46
N LYS A 57 -20.01 -1.85 -2.04
CA LYS A 57 -18.99 -2.84 -2.40
C LYS A 57 -18.35 -3.47 -1.16
N SER A 58 -18.22 -2.75 -0.07
CA SER A 58 -17.72 -3.30 1.19
C SER A 58 -18.65 -4.34 1.78
N GLU A 59 -19.96 -4.08 1.81
CA GLU A 59 -20.99 -5.04 2.24
C GLU A 59 -20.92 -6.32 1.41
N ASN A 60 -20.90 -6.19 0.07
CA ASN A 60 -20.77 -7.33 -0.84
C ASN A 60 -19.48 -8.12 -0.59
N THR A 61 -18.38 -7.42 -0.30
CA THR A 61 -17.08 -8.03 0.03
C THR A 61 -17.16 -8.84 1.33
N ILE A 62 -17.76 -8.28 2.39
CA ILE A 62 -17.97 -8.98 3.66
C ILE A 62 -18.83 -10.23 3.44
N HIS A 63 -19.92 -10.09 2.67
CA HIS A 63 -20.79 -11.24 2.35
C HIS A 63 -20.00 -12.35 1.64
N THR A 64 -19.23 -12.02 0.61
CA THR A 64 -18.38 -12.97 -0.12
C THR A 64 -17.36 -13.64 0.79
N LEU A 65 -16.68 -12.88 1.65
CA LEU A 65 -15.71 -13.42 2.60
C LEU A 65 -16.37 -14.40 3.59
N LYS A 66 -17.55 -14.07 4.11
CA LYS A 66 -18.32 -14.95 5.00
C LYS A 66 -18.79 -16.22 4.29
N GLN A 67 -19.21 -16.13 3.03
CA GLN A 67 -19.58 -17.32 2.24
C GLN A 67 -18.40 -18.28 2.06
N VAL A 68 -17.18 -17.76 1.89
CA VAL A 68 -15.98 -18.59 1.63
C VAL A 68 -15.33 -19.12 2.91
N LEU A 69 -15.34 -18.32 3.98
CA LEU A 69 -14.56 -18.60 5.21
C LEU A 69 -15.42 -18.97 6.42
N GLY A 70 -16.74 -18.85 6.32
CA GLY A 70 -17.66 -19.02 7.43
C GLY A 70 -18.08 -17.70 8.09
N ASN A 71 -19.16 -17.75 8.88
CA ASN A 71 -19.76 -16.55 9.48
C ASN A 71 -18.96 -15.98 10.66
N ASP A 72 -18.09 -16.79 11.27
CA ASP A 72 -17.37 -16.46 12.51
C ASP A 72 -16.11 -15.60 12.28
N ILE A 73 -15.83 -15.23 11.02
CA ILE A 73 -14.69 -14.35 10.71
C ILE A 73 -14.90 -12.96 11.30
N LEU A 74 -13.82 -12.39 11.85
CA LEU A 74 -13.81 -11.06 12.46
C LEU A 74 -13.51 -10.00 11.41
N VAL A 75 -14.50 -9.60 10.64
CA VAL A 75 -14.39 -8.62 9.56
C VAL A 75 -15.36 -7.47 9.73
N SER A 76 -14.85 -6.24 9.55
CA SER A 76 -15.64 -5.01 9.51
C SER A 76 -15.18 -4.11 8.36
N ALA A 77 -15.99 -3.10 8.03
CA ALA A 77 -15.62 -2.09 7.05
C ALA A 77 -15.99 -0.68 7.52
N ILE A 78 -15.11 0.27 7.25
CA ILE A 78 -15.32 1.70 7.45
C ILE A 78 -15.18 2.39 6.09
N THR A 79 -16.11 3.29 5.79
CA THR A 79 -16.06 4.09 4.55
C THR A 79 -14.96 5.14 4.64
N MET A 80 -14.05 5.14 3.66
CA MET A 80 -12.94 6.09 3.57
C MET A 80 -12.57 6.35 2.11
N ASP A 81 -12.50 7.61 1.73
CA ASP A 81 -11.91 8.07 0.46
C ASP A 81 -10.54 8.69 0.73
N LEU A 82 -9.49 8.06 0.21
CA LEU A 82 -8.12 8.56 0.34
C LEU A 82 -7.87 9.88 -0.41
N SER A 83 -8.77 10.27 -1.31
CA SER A 83 -8.69 11.56 -2.01
C SER A 83 -9.31 12.71 -1.22
N SER A 84 -9.76 12.48 0.01
CA SER A 84 -10.38 13.48 0.89
C SER A 84 -9.78 13.40 2.29
N GLN A 85 -9.09 14.45 2.70
CA GLN A 85 -8.51 14.57 4.05
C GLN A 85 -9.57 14.43 5.13
N ALA A 86 -10.73 15.08 4.93
CA ALA A 86 -11.83 15.00 5.87
C ALA A 86 -12.33 13.55 6.03
N SER A 87 -12.44 12.81 4.91
CA SER A 87 -12.82 11.39 4.92
C SER A 87 -11.78 10.52 5.63
N VAL A 88 -10.49 10.77 5.39
CA VAL A 88 -9.39 10.03 6.05
C VAL A 88 -9.40 10.28 7.56
N LYS A 89 -9.53 11.53 8.00
CA LYS A 89 -9.60 11.89 9.43
C LYS A 89 -10.78 11.21 10.11
N LYS A 90 -11.98 11.31 9.54
CA LYS A 90 -13.19 10.66 10.06
C LYS A 90 -13.05 9.14 10.14
N ALA A 91 -12.46 8.51 9.12
CA ALA A 91 -12.23 7.07 9.14
C ALA A 91 -11.21 6.66 10.21
N ALA A 92 -10.14 7.43 10.39
CA ALA A 92 -9.16 7.19 11.44
C ALA A 92 -9.78 7.30 12.84
N GLU A 93 -10.64 8.29 13.09
CA GLU A 93 -11.40 8.42 14.35
C GLU A 93 -12.25 7.17 14.63
N LEU A 94 -12.96 6.66 13.61
CA LEU A 94 -13.75 5.43 13.73
C LEU A 94 -12.87 4.20 13.98
N VAL A 95 -11.70 4.10 13.37
CA VAL A 95 -10.74 3.02 13.68
C VAL A 95 -10.27 3.12 15.13
N ILE A 96 -9.91 4.33 15.59
CA ILE A 96 -9.44 4.57 16.97
C ILE A 96 -10.54 4.22 18.00
N ALA A 97 -11.80 4.52 17.68
CA ALA A 97 -12.92 4.19 18.56
C ALA A 97 -13.22 2.68 18.64
N ASN A 98 -12.94 1.92 17.55
CA ASN A 98 -13.32 0.50 17.44
C ASN A 98 -12.17 -0.48 17.71
N GLU A 99 -10.90 -0.01 17.65
CA GLU A 99 -9.72 -0.84 17.80
C GLU A 99 -8.85 -0.39 18.96
N SER A 100 -8.42 -1.33 19.77
CA SER A 100 -7.49 -1.02 20.89
C SER A 100 -6.03 -0.97 20.45
N LYS A 101 -5.68 -1.67 19.36
CA LYS A 101 -4.34 -1.74 18.76
C LYS A 101 -4.43 -2.16 17.28
N ILE A 102 -3.37 -1.95 16.53
CA ILE A 102 -3.22 -2.38 15.13
C ILE A 102 -1.90 -3.13 14.97
N ASP A 103 -1.94 -4.43 14.70
CA ASP A 103 -0.73 -5.24 14.48
C ASP A 103 -0.11 -4.98 13.09
N ALA A 104 -0.92 -4.67 12.07
CA ALA A 104 -0.41 -4.07 10.84
C ALA A 104 -1.46 -3.20 10.13
N LEU A 105 -1.01 -2.02 9.65
CA LEU A 105 -1.72 -1.19 8.69
C LEU A 105 -1.17 -1.46 7.29
N ILE A 106 -2.02 -1.91 6.36
CA ILE A 106 -1.65 -2.19 4.97
C ILE A 106 -2.26 -1.12 4.06
N CYS A 107 -1.45 -0.20 3.59
CA CYS A 107 -1.79 0.85 2.64
C CYS A 107 -1.74 0.28 1.21
N ASN A 108 -2.80 -0.45 0.82
CA ASN A 108 -2.88 -1.16 -0.46
C ASN A 108 -3.64 -0.36 -1.54
N ALA A 109 -4.62 0.48 -1.15
CA ALA A 109 -5.41 1.24 -2.11
C ALA A 109 -4.55 2.25 -2.88
N ALA A 110 -4.80 2.35 -4.17
CA ALA A 110 -4.17 3.33 -5.05
C ALA A 110 -5.02 3.57 -6.31
N ILE A 111 -4.75 4.67 -7.00
CA ILE A 111 -5.18 4.92 -8.38
C ILE A 111 -3.96 4.99 -9.29
N ALA A 112 -4.14 4.72 -10.58
CA ALA A 112 -3.04 4.68 -11.53
C ALA A 112 -3.43 5.25 -12.90
N GLN A 113 -2.49 5.93 -13.54
CA GLN A 113 -2.58 6.35 -14.93
C GLN A 113 -3.86 7.15 -15.25
N VAL A 114 -4.19 8.12 -14.42
CA VAL A 114 -5.31 9.04 -14.63
C VAL A 114 -5.03 9.84 -15.91
N PRO A 115 -5.86 9.71 -16.98
CA PRO A 115 -5.47 10.20 -18.31
C PRO A 115 -5.39 11.72 -18.42
N LYS A 116 -6.22 12.44 -17.67
CA LYS A 116 -6.22 13.90 -17.58
C LYS A 116 -5.91 14.30 -16.16
N GLN A 117 -5.16 15.38 -15.99
CA GLN A 117 -4.94 15.94 -14.67
C GLN A 117 -6.29 16.25 -14.01
N THR A 118 -6.45 15.77 -12.81
CA THR A 118 -7.61 16.04 -11.95
C THR A 118 -7.10 16.28 -10.54
N PHE A 119 -7.87 17.01 -9.76
CA PHE A 119 -7.50 17.39 -8.41
C PHE A 119 -8.46 16.77 -7.39
N THR A 120 -7.95 16.52 -6.20
CA THR A 120 -8.76 16.17 -5.02
C THR A 120 -9.48 17.41 -4.52
N GLU A 121 -10.45 17.25 -3.62
CA GLU A 121 -11.11 18.39 -2.95
C GLU A 121 -10.15 19.25 -2.11
N ASP A 122 -9.02 18.65 -1.71
CA ASP A 122 -7.95 19.33 -0.97
C ASP A 122 -6.97 20.08 -1.88
N GLY A 123 -7.16 20.07 -3.22
CA GLY A 123 -6.34 20.79 -4.19
C GLY A 123 -5.09 20.06 -4.66
N TRP A 124 -4.89 18.80 -4.34
CA TRP A 124 -3.75 18.00 -4.81
C TRP A 124 -4.06 17.28 -6.11
N GLU A 125 -3.04 17.08 -6.95
CA GLU A 125 -3.22 16.18 -8.08
C GLU A 125 -3.66 14.80 -7.58
N SER A 126 -4.62 14.19 -8.27
CA SER A 126 -5.39 13.05 -7.78
C SER A 126 -4.56 11.82 -7.43
N GLN A 127 -3.50 11.50 -8.21
CA GLN A 127 -2.63 10.36 -7.92
C GLN A 127 -1.70 10.65 -6.73
N MET A 128 -1.18 11.88 -6.63
CA MET A 128 -0.38 12.29 -5.48
C MET A 128 -1.23 12.37 -4.21
N GLY A 129 -2.42 12.97 -4.29
CA GLY A 129 -3.37 13.07 -3.19
C GLY A 129 -3.79 11.69 -2.66
N THR A 130 -4.28 10.82 -3.55
CA THR A 130 -4.79 9.50 -3.16
C THR A 130 -3.68 8.54 -2.74
N ASN A 131 -2.60 8.44 -3.54
CA ASN A 131 -1.58 7.43 -3.30
C ASN A 131 -0.63 7.81 -2.16
N HIS A 132 -0.29 9.10 -2.04
CA HIS A 132 0.70 9.57 -1.07
C HIS A 132 0.07 10.32 0.10
N TYR A 133 -0.52 11.51 -0.10
CA TYR A 133 -0.97 12.37 1.01
C TYR A 133 -2.07 11.75 1.88
N GLY A 134 -3.07 11.11 1.27
CA GLY A 134 -4.12 10.41 2.02
C GLY A 134 -3.58 9.25 2.86
N ASN A 135 -2.63 8.47 2.31
CA ASN A 135 -1.98 7.41 3.07
C ASN A 135 -1.03 7.95 4.14
N PHE A 136 -0.32 9.05 3.88
CA PHE A 136 0.53 9.73 4.86
C PHE A 136 -0.27 10.18 6.08
N THR A 137 -1.41 10.82 5.85
CA THR A 137 -2.35 11.23 6.89
C THR A 137 -2.88 10.03 7.69
N LEU A 138 -3.34 8.99 6.99
CA LEU A 138 -3.89 7.79 7.65
C LEU A 138 -2.85 7.11 8.55
N GLN A 139 -1.63 6.95 8.05
CA GLN A 139 -0.53 6.35 8.80
C GLN A 139 -0.22 7.14 10.08
N ALA A 140 -0.12 8.47 9.98
CA ALA A 140 0.15 9.34 11.11
C ALA A 140 -0.94 9.26 12.18
N LEU A 141 -2.21 9.32 11.78
CA LEU A 141 -3.34 9.29 12.71
C LEU A 141 -3.49 7.92 13.40
N LEU A 142 -3.16 6.83 12.72
CA LEU A 142 -3.24 5.49 13.29
C LEU A 142 -1.95 5.02 13.98
N TYR A 143 -0.87 5.79 13.88
CA TYR A 143 0.42 5.45 14.49
C TYR A 143 0.32 5.08 16.00
N PRO A 144 -0.42 5.80 16.85
CA PRO A 144 -0.53 5.44 18.26
C PRO A 144 -1.10 4.03 18.53
N LEU A 145 -2.03 3.55 17.69
CA LEU A 145 -2.55 2.19 17.80
C LEU A 145 -1.56 1.14 17.28
N ILE A 146 -0.75 1.50 16.29
CA ILE A 146 0.30 0.64 15.74
C ILE A 146 1.44 0.51 16.74
N GLU A 147 1.82 1.60 17.40
CA GLU A 147 2.86 1.61 18.43
C GLU A 147 2.48 0.71 19.63
N LYS A 148 1.22 0.75 20.09
CA LYS A 148 0.72 -0.11 21.18
C LYS A 148 0.92 -1.60 20.95
N SER A 149 0.98 -2.05 19.72
CA SER A 149 1.17 -3.48 19.36
C SER A 149 2.61 -3.81 18.97
N ASN A 150 3.53 -2.84 18.94
CA ASN A 150 4.81 -2.95 18.24
C ASN A 150 4.59 -3.38 16.78
N GLY A 151 3.61 -2.76 16.15
CA GLY A 151 3.02 -3.17 14.89
C GLY A 151 3.82 -2.74 13.66
N ARG A 152 3.15 -2.82 12.51
CA ARG A 152 3.78 -2.58 11.22
C ARG A 152 2.97 -1.63 10.35
N ILE A 153 3.68 -0.82 9.57
CA ILE A 153 3.13 -0.05 8.46
C ILE A 153 3.65 -0.66 7.17
N VAL A 154 2.74 -1.10 6.30
CA VAL A 154 3.08 -1.73 5.02
C VAL A 154 2.51 -0.88 3.89
N THR A 155 3.37 -0.30 3.06
CA THR A 155 2.97 0.51 1.92
C THR A 155 3.16 -0.27 0.62
N VAL A 156 2.06 -0.42 -0.12
CA VAL A 156 2.07 -1.09 -1.42
C VAL A 156 2.44 -0.10 -2.51
N GLY A 157 3.73 -0.07 -2.81
CA GLY A 157 4.32 0.67 -3.92
C GLY A 157 4.10 0.00 -5.28
N SER A 158 4.99 0.29 -6.22
CA SER A 158 4.99 -0.29 -7.57
C SER A 158 6.39 -0.20 -8.18
N MET A 159 6.76 -1.13 -9.05
CA MET A 159 7.94 -0.97 -9.93
C MET A 159 7.82 0.25 -10.85
N GLY A 160 6.58 0.78 -11.01
CA GLY A 160 6.30 2.02 -11.70
C GLY A 160 7.06 3.25 -11.16
N TYR A 161 7.53 3.21 -9.92
CA TYR A 161 8.37 4.28 -9.34
C TYR A 161 9.63 4.58 -10.17
N ASN A 162 10.10 3.60 -10.93
CA ASN A 162 11.33 3.67 -11.73
C ASN A 162 11.07 3.91 -13.23
N LEU A 163 9.83 4.04 -13.69
CA LEU A 163 9.50 4.20 -15.12
C LEU A 163 9.43 5.67 -15.57
N GLY A 164 9.34 6.62 -14.65
CA GLY A 164 9.24 8.04 -14.94
C GLY A 164 10.43 8.84 -14.43
N ILE A 165 10.12 9.97 -13.82
CA ILE A 165 11.09 10.86 -13.18
C ILE A 165 11.82 10.16 -12.03
N LYS A 166 13.10 10.48 -11.88
CA LYS A 166 13.97 9.89 -10.85
C LYS A 166 14.12 10.76 -9.59
N THR A 167 13.19 11.68 -9.38
CA THR A 167 13.14 12.56 -8.22
C THR A 167 11.71 13.02 -7.97
N ILE A 168 11.49 13.88 -6.99
CA ILE A 168 10.20 14.56 -6.74
C ILE A 168 10.28 15.97 -7.33
N GLN A 169 9.29 16.36 -8.12
CA GLN A 169 9.18 17.69 -8.71
C GLN A 169 8.62 18.69 -7.68
N PHE A 170 9.46 19.18 -6.78
CA PHE A 170 9.00 20.08 -5.72
C PHE A 170 8.53 21.45 -6.22
N ASP A 171 9.06 21.94 -7.35
CA ASP A 171 8.72 23.24 -7.92
C ASP A 171 7.44 23.18 -8.79
N ASP A 172 6.93 21.97 -9.03
CA ASP A 172 5.71 21.70 -9.79
C ASP A 172 5.13 20.35 -9.32
N ILE A 173 4.77 20.26 -8.03
CA ILE A 173 4.39 19.01 -7.37
C ILE A 173 3.15 18.38 -7.99
N ASN A 174 2.26 19.18 -8.51
CA ASN A 174 1.03 18.76 -9.20
C ASN A 174 1.24 18.50 -10.72
N TRP A 175 2.42 18.81 -11.27
CA TRP A 175 2.73 18.71 -12.70
C TRP A 175 1.82 19.56 -13.60
N ASP A 176 1.58 20.81 -13.20
CA ASP A 176 0.69 21.73 -13.92
C ASP A 176 1.23 22.09 -15.31
N LYS A 177 2.56 22.07 -15.49
CA LYS A 177 3.20 22.44 -16.75
C LYS A 177 3.23 21.31 -17.79
N ASN A 178 3.48 20.07 -17.37
CA ASN A 178 3.74 18.94 -18.28
C ASN A 178 3.13 17.64 -17.77
N TYR A 179 1.85 17.67 -17.45
CA TYR A 179 1.15 16.48 -16.92
C TYR A 179 1.24 15.29 -17.88
N THR A 180 1.68 14.16 -17.33
CA THR A 180 1.52 12.85 -17.97
C THR A 180 1.02 11.84 -16.94
N ALA A 181 0.05 11.04 -17.32
CA ALA A 181 -0.56 10.03 -16.45
C ALA A 181 0.47 9.06 -15.84
N ASN A 182 1.46 8.65 -16.64
CA ASN A 182 2.53 7.74 -16.20
C ASN A 182 3.58 8.44 -15.34
N GLY A 183 3.95 9.67 -15.67
CA GLY A 183 4.92 10.46 -14.91
C GLY A 183 4.41 10.74 -13.50
N MET A 184 3.17 11.18 -13.39
CA MET A 184 2.54 11.47 -12.10
C MET A 184 2.32 10.20 -11.27
N TYR A 185 1.90 9.09 -11.91
CA TYR A 185 1.85 7.80 -11.23
C TYR A 185 3.22 7.38 -10.71
N SER A 186 4.28 7.51 -11.52
CA SER A 186 5.65 7.20 -11.13
C SER A 186 6.09 8.05 -9.92
N GLN A 187 5.85 9.37 -9.95
CA GLN A 187 6.17 10.26 -8.83
C GLN A 187 5.40 9.86 -7.56
N SER A 188 4.10 9.60 -7.65
CA SER A 188 3.29 9.20 -6.48
C SER A 188 3.79 7.89 -5.85
N LYS A 189 4.23 6.93 -6.67
CA LYS A 189 4.82 5.67 -6.20
C LYS A 189 6.23 5.82 -5.63
N LEU A 190 7.03 6.72 -6.20
CA LEU A 190 8.32 7.10 -5.64
C LEU A 190 8.14 7.78 -4.27
N ALA A 191 7.20 8.70 -4.16
CA ALA A 191 6.86 9.38 -2.91
C ALA A 191 6.46 8.39 -1.80
N GLN A 192 5.61 7.40 -2.11
CA GLN A 192 5.24 6.35 -1.16
C GLN A 192 6.47 5.57 -0.66
N ILE A 193 7.38 5.18 -1.56
CA ILE A 193 8.58 4.42 -1.20
C ILE A 193 9.52 5.27 -0.35
N MET A 194 9.81 6.50 -0.77
CA MET A 194 10.66 7.43 -0.03
C MET A 194 10.14 7.69 1.37
N SER A 195 8.82 7.88 1.53
CA SER A 195 8.19 8.11 2.84
C SER A 195 8.34 6.91 3.78
N VAL A 196 8.32 5.67 3.28
CA VAL A 196 8.57 4.50 4.12
C VAL A 196 9.98 4.51 4.68
N TYR A 197 10.99 4.81 3.86
CA TYR A 197 12.38 4.85 4.33
C TYR A 197 12.67 6.06 5.22
N GLU A 198 12.04 7.18 4.96
CA GLU A 198 12.15 8.34 5.85
C GLU A 198 11.45 8.05 7.21
N LEU A 199 10.30 7.38 7.20
CA LEU A 199 9.64 6.92 8.42
C LEU A 199 10.56 5.99 9.23
N GLN A 200 11.25 5.04 8.59
CA GLN A 200 12.22 4.17 9.27
C GLN A 200 13.34 4.98 9.94
N ASN A 201 13.89 5.98 9.23
CA ASN A 201 14.93 6.86 9.80
C ASN A 201 14.40 7.64 11.01
N ARG A 202 13.20 8.19 10.92
CA ARG A 202 12.57 8.97 12.01
C ARG A 202 12.24 8.09 13.22
N LEU A 203 11.70 6.89 13.00
CA LEU A 203 11.46 5.90 14.06
C LEU A 203 12.76 5.51 14.76
N GLN A 204 13.83 5.30 14.02
CA GLN A 204 15.15 5.00 14.59
C GLN A 204 15.68 6.17 15.40
N ALA A 205 15.58 7.39 14.89
CA ALA A 205 16.02 8.60 15.60
C ALA A 205 15.23 8.87 16.89
N ALA A 206 13.93 8.54 16.89
CA ALA A 206 13.05 8.64 18.05
C ALA A 206 13.17 7.46 19.04
N GLY A 207 14.01 6.45 18.75
CA GLY A 207 14.13 5.25 19.60
C GLY A 207 12.93 4.28 19.50
N LYS A 208 12.01 4.51 18.56
CA LYS A 208 10.79 3.71 18.36
C LYS A 208 11.04 2.46 17.50
N THR A 209 12.11 1.73 17.79
CA THR A 209 12.59 0.61 16.95
C THR A 209 11.67 -0.62 16.94
N ASN A 210 10.67 -0.65 17.80
CA ASN A 210 9.69 -1.74 17.87
C ASN A 210 8.65 -1.65 16.73
N VAL A 211 8.28 -0.46 16.27
CA VAL A 211 7.42 -0.27 15.10
C VAL A 211 8.24 -0.47 13.83
N LYS A 212 7.70 -1.19 12.86
CA LYS A 212 8.37 -1.49 11.59
C LYS A 212 7.61 -0.89 10.41
N ALA A 213 8.34 -0.33 9.46
CA ALA A 213 7.76 0.17 8.21
C ALA A 213 8.36 -0.58 7.02
N TYR A 214 7.51 -0.99 6.06
CA TYR A 214 7.91 -1.79 4.91
C TYR A 214 7.33 -1.24 3.62
N ALA A 215 8.10 -1.29 2.55
CA ALA A 215 7.64 -1.07 1.19
C ALA A 215 7.65 -2.39 0.41
N CYS A 216 6.59 -2.62 -0.36
CA CYS A 216 6.49 -3.79 -1.23
C CYS A 216 5.77 -3.44 -2.54
N HIS A 217 5.73 -4.39 -3.50
CA HIS A 217 4.94 -4.24 -4.71
C HIS A 217 4.34 -5.58 -5.15
N PRO A 218 3.15 -5.57 -5.79
CA PRO A 218 2.42 -6.78 -6.16
C PRO A 218 2.94 -7.42 -7.47
N GLY A 219 3.96 -6.85 -8.12
CA GLY A 219 4.31 -7.19 -9.50
C GLY A 219 3.20 -6.82 -10.50
N ALA A 220 3.18 -7.49 -11.65
CA ALA A 220 2.08 -7.39 -12.60
C ALA A 220 0.98 -8.38 -12.21
N SER A 221 -0.06 -7.89 -11.51
CA SER A 221 -1.14 -8.73 -10.98
C SER A 221 -2.48 -8.44 -11.63
N LYS A 222 -3.33 -9.46 -11.75
CA LYS A 222 -4.69 -9.34 -12.30
C LYS A 222 -5.58 -8.54 -11.34
N THR A 223 -5.45 -7.20 -11.39
CA THR A 223 -6.25 -6.28 -10.57
C THR A 223 -7.15 -5.40 -11.43
N SER A 224 -8.10 -4.71 -10.81
CA SER A 224 -8.96 -3.74 -11.47
C SER A 224 -8.35 -2.33 -11.55
N LEU A 225 -7.13 -2.12 -11.07
CA LEU A 225 -6.48 -0.81 -10.96
C LEU A 225 -6.49 -0.02 -12.28
N ILE A 226 -6.13 -0.66 -13.39
CA ILE A 226 -6.11 -0.02 -14.72
C ILE A 226 -7.51 0.01 -15.40
N LYS A 227 -8.46 -0.85 -14.98
CA LYS A 227 -9.81 -0.85 -15.54
C LYS A 227 -10.57 0.44 -15.27
N THR A 228 -10.29 1.09 -14.17
CA THR A 228 -11.04 2.25 -13.68
C THR A 228 -10.38 3.59 -14.03
N SER A 229 -9.07 3.61 -14.31
CA SER A 229 -8.32 4.85 -14.46
C SER A 229 -7.55 5.02 -15.78
N GLY A 230 -7.22 3.94 -16.51
CA GLY A 230 -6.46 4.05 -17.76
C GLY A 230 -7.30 4.47 -18.97
N SER A 231 -6.66 4.96 -20.07
CA SER A 231 -7.28 5.21 -21.35
C SER A 231 -7.91 3.94 -21.94
N LEU A 232 -8.82 4.06 -22.91
CA LEU A 232 -9.45 2.91 -23.57
C LEU A 232 -8.40 1.97 -24.18
N MET A 233 -7.36 2.51 -24.81
CA MET A 233 -6.26 1.72 -25.36
C MET A 233 -5.47 1.00 -24.26
N THR A 234 -5.14 1.68 -23.16
CA THR A 234 -4.45 1.07 -22.00
C THR A 234 -5.27 -0.07 -21.42
N ARG A 235 -6.60 0.12 -21.31
CA ARG A 235 -7.52 -0.93 -20.83
C ARG A 235 -7.54 -2.14 -21.76
N PHE A 236 -7.57 -1.92 -23.08
CA PHE A 236 -7.56 -2.98 -24.09
C PHE A 236 -6.24 -3.78 -24.03
N ILE A 237 -5.10 -3.09 -24.06
CA ILE A 237 -3.77 -3.73 -23.93
C ILE A 237 -3.68 -4.54 -22.63
N TRP A 238 -4.18 -3.99 -21.53
CA TRP A 238 -4.17 -4.68 -20.23
C TRP A 238 -5.04 -5.94 -20.22
N GLN A 239 -6.18 -5.95 -20.92
CA GLN A 239 -7.02 -7.16 -21.05
C GLN A 239 -6.27 -8.29 -21.76
N ILE A 240 -5.53 -7.97 -22.83
CA ILE A 240 -4.69 -8.94 -23.55
C ILE A 240 -3.54 -9.41 -22.66
N MET A 241 -2.87 -8.49 -21.97
CA MET A 241 -1.76 -8.82 -21.06
C MET A 241 -2.17 -9.75 -19.92
N LYS A 242 -3.40 -9.69 -19.43
CA LYS A 242 -3.91 -10.60 -18.38
C LYS A 242 -3.90 -12.07 -18.76
N LEU A 243 -3.87 -12.38 -20.05
CA LEU A 243 -3.77 -13.74 -20.57
C LEU A 243 -2.30 -14.20 -20.68
N SER A 244 -1.35 -13.28 -20.53
CA SER A 244 0.08 -13.53 -20.61
C SER A 244 0.62 -14.17 -19.33
N PRO A 245 1.64 -15.04 -19.42
CA PRO A 245 2.37 -15.56 -18.26
C PRO A 245 3.16 -14.47 -17.50
N LEU A 246 3.23 -13.25 -18.02
CA LEU A 246 3.86 -12.09 -17.37
C LEU A 246 2.95 -11.43 -16.32
N VAL A 247 1.70 -11.90 -16.16
CA VAL A 247 0.74 -11.35 -15.18
C VAL A 247 0.28 -12.47 -14.25
N GLN A 248 0.54 -12.32 -12.96
CA GLN A 248 0.16 -13.28 -11.93
C GLN A 248 -1.27 -13.04 -11.40
N SER A 249 -1.80 -14.02 -10.64
CA SER A 249 -3.09 -13.87 -9.96
C SER A 249 -3.06 -12.75 -8.93
N ALA A 250 -4.23 -12.21 -8.58
CA ALA A 250 -4.36 -11.23 -7.50
C ALA A 250 -3.90 -11.82 -6.15
N GLU A 251 -4.14 -13.10 -5.92
CA GLU A 251 -3.69 -13.83 -4.74
C GLU A 251 -2.15 -13.80 -4.62
N LYS A 252 -1.42 -14.20 -5.67
CA LYS A 252 0.06 -14.12 -5.67
C LYS A 252 0.55 -12.68 -5.53
N GLY A 253 -0.20 -11.72 -6.08
CA GLY A 253 0.08 -10.29 -5.92
C GLY A 253 -0.12 -9.77 -4.49
N ALA A 254 -0.91 -10.46 -3.67
CA ALA A 254 -1.08 -10.14 -2.25
C ALA A 254 0.08 -10.62 -1.37
N TYR A 255 0.86 -11.61 -1.80
CA TYR A 255 1.91 -12.22 -0.98
C TYR A 255 2.97 -11.23 -0.47
N PRO A 256 3.48 -10.25 -1.25
CA PRO A 256 4.47 -9.32 -0.74
C PRO A 256 3.97 -8.47 0.44
N GLN A 257 2.73 -7.96 0.37
CA GLN A 257 2.16 -7.18 1.47
C GLN A 257 1.84 -8.04 2.69
N LEU A 258 1.42 -9.28 2.49
CA LEU A 258 1.24 -10.25 3.57
C LEU A 258 2.56 -10.60 4.25
N MET A 259 3.62 -10.86 3.47
CA MET A 259 4.96 -11.08 3.99
C MET A 259 5.41 -9.91 4.87
N CYS A 260 5.30 -8.68 4.36
CA CYS A 260 5.67 -7.48 5.12
C CYS A 260 4.83 -7.32 6.40
N ALA A 261 3.56 -7.71 6.37
CA ALA A 261 2.67 -7.62 7.51
C ALA A 261 2.88 -8.71 8.57
N THR A 262 3.38 -9.91 8.19
CA THR A 262 3.35 -11.08 9.06
C THR A 262 4.69 -11.78 9.29
N GLU A 263 5.66 -11.73 8.35
CA GLU A 263 6.93 -12.44 8.51
C GLU A 263 7.75 -11.90 9.69
N PRO A 264 8.07 -12.71 10.71
CA PRO A 264 8.70 -12.20 11.94
C PRO A 264 10.08 -11.57 11.72
N LYS A 265 10.91 -12.18 10.88
CA LYS A 265 12.28 -11.76 10.60
C LYS A 265 12.39 -11.20 9.19
N LEU A 266 12.09 -9.92 9.04
CA LEU A 266 12.15 -9.24 7.75
C LEU A 266 12.99 -7.96 7.86
N ASP A 267 13.92 -7.76 6.92
CA ASP A 267 14.75 -6.55 6.85
C ASP A 267 13.91 -5.36 6.34
N GLN A 268 13.86 -4.29 7.10
CA GLN A 268 13.12 -3.09 6.71
C GLN A 268 13.74 -2.35 5.52
N THR A 269 15.03 -2.55 5.25
CA THR A 269 15.72 -1.90 4.12
C THR A 269 15.40 -2.55 2.77
N GLY A 270 14.72 -3.71 2.78
CA GLY A 270 14.29 -4.43 1.59
C GLY A 270 13.07 -3.81 0.92
N PHE A 271 13.03 -3.86 -0.40
CA PHE A 271 11.82 -3.63 -1.19
C PHE A 271 11.33 -4.99 -1.69
N TYR A 272 10.11 -5.38 -1.34
CA TYR A 272 9.66 -6.75 -1.48
C TYR A 272 8.64 -6.95 -2.59
N GLY A 273 8.82 -8.01 -3.40
CA GLY A 273 7.93 -8.33 -4.50
C GLY A 273 8.32 -9.62 -5.21
N PRO A 274 7.67 -9.95 -6.35
CA PRO A 274 8.07 -11.07 -7.19
C PRO A 274 9.47 -10.85 -7.78
N THR A 275 10.26 -11.92 -7.96
CA THR A 275 11.69 -11.84 -8.30
C THR A 275 12.05 -12.34 -9.70
N LYS A 276 11.07 -12.66 -10.55
CA LYS A 276 11.28 -13.09 -11.94
C LYS A 276 10.71 -12.12 -12.96
N ASN A 277 11.16 -12.22 -14.22
CA ASN A 277 10.66 -11.46 -15.36
C ASN A 277 10.60 -9.94 -15.05
N LEU A 278 11.76 -9.34 -14.79
CA LEU A 278 11.87 -7.92 -14.40
C LEU A 278 11.01 -7.57 -13.18
N ASN A 279 10.93 -8.49 -12.22
CA ASN A 279 10.19 -8.35 -10.99
C ASN A 279 8.66 -8.23 -11.16
N THR A 280 8.12 -8.77 -12.25
CA THR A 280 6.68 -8.73 -12.51
C THR A 280 5.93 -9.94 -11.97
N VAL A 281 6.56 -11.11 -11.92
CA VAL A 281 5.95 -12.38 -11.47
C VAL A 281 6.97 -13.25 -10.73
N GLY A 282 6.49 -14.34 -10.13
CA GLY A 282 7.34 -15.40 -9.57
C GLY A 282 7.46 -15.38 -8.05
N PRO A 283 8.48 -16.06 -7.51
CA PRO A 283 8.69 -16.16 -6.07
C PRO A 283 8.86 -14.79 -5.41
N VAL A 284 8.25 -14.61 -4.24
CA VAL A 284 8.39 -13.37 -3.48
C VAL A 284 9.72 -13.32 -2.73
N GLY A 285 10.40 -12.19 -2.80
CA GLY A 285 11.69 -11.96 -2.14
C GLY A 285 12.04 -10.46 -2.13
N ALA A 286 13.26 -10.16 -1.69
CA ALA A 286 13.76 -8.80 -1.65
C ALA A 286 14.33 -8.36 -3.01
N HIS A 287 14.12 -7.09 -3.33
CA HIS A 287 14.74 -6.40 -4.45
C HIS A 287 15.68 -5.30 -3.98
N LYS A 288 16.62 -4.97 -4.85
CA LYS A 288 17.41 -3.75 -4.71
C LYS A 288 16.59 -2.57 -5.23
N LEU A 289 16.42 -1.55 -4.41
CA LEU A 289 15.91 -0.26 -4.86
C LEU A 289 16.98 0.50 -5.63
N GLU A 290 16.54 1.26 -6.63
CA GLU A 290 17.40 2.19 -7.34
C GLU A 290 17.87 3.32 -6.42
N PRO A 291 19.08 3.88 -6.67
CA PRO A 291 19.68 4.90 -5.78
C PRO A 291 18.78 6.10 -5.52
N HIS A 292 18.08 6.60 -6.55
CA HIS A 292 17.20 7.77 -6.43
C HIS A 292 16.06 7.57 -5.42
N ALA A 293 15.55 6.34 -5.26
CA ALA A 293 14.51 6.05 -4.26
C ALA A 293 15.04 6.01 -2.81
N LYS A 294 16.36 6.07 -2.64
CA LYS A 294 17.06 6.12 -1.35
C LYS A 294 17.69 7.47 -1.06
N ASP A 295 17.43 8.48 -1.87
CA ASP A 295 17.94 9.82 -1.64
C ASP A 295 17.32 10.42 -0.37
N ARG A 296 18.13 10.50 0.68
CA ARG A 296 17.67 10.94 2.01
C ARG A 296 17.31 12.42 2.05
N ALA A 297 17.98 13.26 1.25
CA ALA A 297 17.69 14.69 1.21
C ALA A 297 16.33 14.93 0.55
N VAL A 298 16.08 14.26 -0.57
CA VAL A 298 14.78 14.31 -1.27
C VAL A 298 13.68 13.72 -0.39
N ALA A 299 13.91 12.58 0.26
CA ALA A 299 12.93 11.94 1.14
C ALA A 299 12.56 12.83 2.35
N LYS A 300 13.56 13.47 2.98
CA LYS A 300 13.31 14.42 4.07
C LYS A 300 12.51 15.63 3.59
N ARG A 301 12.88 16.25 2.46
CA ARG A 301 12.15 17.39 1.88
C ARG A 301 10.71 17.00 1.53
N LEU A 302 10.50 15.79 1.00
CA LEU A 302 9.16 15.26 0.72
C LEU A 302 8.34 15.08 2.00
N TRP A 303 8.95 14.58 3.06
CA TRP A 303 8.28 14.43 4.36
C TRP A 303 7.83 15.77 4.92
N ASP A 304 8.75 16.74 4.97
CA ASP A 304 8.47 18.09 5.47
C ASP A 304 7.35 18.77 4.62
N LEU A 305 7.37 18.59 3.30
CA LEU A 305 6.30 19.02 2.41
C LEU A 305 4.99 18.29 2.73
N SER A 306 5.03 16.99 2.96
CA SER A 306 3.82 16.20 3.25
C SER A 306 3.16 16.62 4.56
N GLU A 307 3.93 16.91 5.60
CA GLU A 307 3.40 17.48 6.85
C GLU A 307 2.75 18.84 6.62
N LYS A 308 3.39 19.71 5.84
CA LYS A 308 2.84 21.03 5.46
C LYS A 308 1.53 20.92 4.67
N GLU A 309 1.52 20.11 3.61
CA GLU A 309 0.36 19.96 2.72
C GLU A 309 -0.84 19.31 3.42
N THR A 310 -0.60 18.32 4.27
CA THR A 310 -1.66 17.61 4.98
C THR A 310 -2.07 18.28 6.29
N GLY A 311 -1.26 19.21 6.80
CA GLY A 311 -1.45 19.79 8.14
C GLY A 311 -1.31 18.75 9.27
N ILE A 312 -0.67 17.62 9.01
CA ILE A 312 -0.48 16.53 9.99
C ILE A 312 1.00 16.43 10.35
N THR A 313 1.31 16.62 11.61
CA THR A 313 2.65 16.38 12.16
C THR A 313 2.70 15.00 12.80
N TRP A 314 3.75 14.23 12.50
CA TRP A 314 3.97 12.94 13.13
C TRP A 314 4.57 13.10 14.54
N ASN A 315 3.87 12.55 15.51
CA ASN A 315 4.35 12.48 16.91
C ASN A 315 5.02 11.12 17.15
N LEU A 316 6.32 11.05 16.86
CA LEU A 316 7.16 9.85 17.00
C LEU A 316 7.91 9.81 18.33
#